data_47ba76bd59c69189dd43c416c6c55865
#
_entry.id   47ba76bd59c69189dd43c416c6c55865
#
_cell.length_a   1.000
_cell.length_b   1.000
_cell.length_c   1.000
_cell.angle_alpha   90.00
_cell.angle_beta   90.00
_cell.angle_gamma   90.00
#
_symmetry.space_group_name_H-M   'P 1'
#
loop_
_entity.id
_entity.type
_entity.pdbx_description
1 polymer ?
#
loop_
_entity_poly.entity_id
_entity_poly.type
_entity_poly.pdbx_seq_one_letter_code
_entity_poly.pdbx_strand_id
1 'polypeptide(L)'
;IHDIGNLVNRIEHSQSGAVMAFRLLDHLKCDAEGIAIITSAIGNHDEGTGVAVNTDAAALILADKCDVRRSRVRNKESINHDIHDRVNYSVKKSSLRINEDKTLIKLKLNIDTKYGSVMDYFEIFLGRMIMCRKAAETLNLQFKLIINEQQLI
;
A
#
# COMPACT_ATOMS: atom_id res chain seq x y z
N ILE A 1 2.52 -1.86 12.70
CA ILE A 1 3.91 -1.45 13.02
C ILE A 1 4.78 -1.26 11.78
N HIS A 2 4.29 -1.58 10.55
CA HIS A 2 5.10 -1.54 9.33
C HIS A 2 5.78 -0.18 9.09
N ASP A 3 5.16 0.89 9.51
CA ASP A 3 5.65 2.26 9.36
C ASP A 3 6.44 2.80 10.58
N ILE A 4 6.82 1.95 11.53
CA ILE A 4 7.52 2.38 12.76
C ILE A 4 8.85 3.07 12.45
N GLY A 5 9.48 2.75 11.32
CA GLY A 5 10.71 3.39 10.86
C GLY A 5 10.59 4.88 10.57
N ASN A 6 9.35 5.39 10.35
CA ASN A 6 9.10 6.83 10.20
C ASN A 6 9.46 7.64 11.47
N LEU A 7 9.62 6.99 12.62
CA LEU A 7 10.16 7.61 13.83
C LEU A 7 11.63 8.04 13.66
N VAL A 8 12.36 7.36 12.78
CA VAL A 8 13.76 7.68 12.48
C VAL A 8 13.83 8.64 11.29
N ASN A 9 13.30 8.23 10.14
CA ASN A 9 13.25 9.04 8.93
C ASN A 9 12.24 8.43 7.94
N ARG A 10 11.64 9.28 7.08
CA ARG A 10 10.78 8.81 5.99
C ARG A 10 11.58 8.05 4.93
N ILE A 11 12.82 8.48 4.64
CA ILE A 11 13.71 7.78 3.72
C ILE A 11 14.13 6.46 4.37
N GLU A 12 14.00 5.37 3.61
CA GLU A 12 14.33 4.01 4.06
C GLU A 12 13.59 3.57 5.33
N HIS A 13 12.38 4.11 5.57
CA HIS A 13 11.57 3.77 6.75
C HIS A 13 11.22 2.28 6.82
N SER A 14 11.12 1.57 5.69
CA SER A 14 10.91 0.13 5.64
C SER A 14 12.09 -0.64 6.23
N GLN A 15 13.32 -0.22 5.92
CA GLN A 15 14.54 -0.87 6.41
C GLN A 15 14.75 -0.61 7.92
N SER A 16 14.68 0.65 8.34
CA SER A 16 14.75 1.02 9.76
C SER A 16 13.58 0.40 10.55
N GLY A 17 12.38 0.37 9.97
CA GLY A 17 11.20 -0.25 10.55
C GLY A 17 11.35 -1.75 10.75
N ALA A 18 11.95 -2.46 9.79
CA ALA A 18 12.23 -3.89 9.91
C ALA A 18 13.17 -4.20 11.09
N VAL A 19 14.25 -3.42 11.24
CA VAL A 19 15.20 -3.57 12.37
C VAL A 19 14.52 -3.28 13.71
N MET A 20 13.69 -2.22 13.77
CA MET A 20 12.95 -1.88 14.99
C MET A 20 11.90 -2.95 15.33
N ALA A 21 11.20 -3.47 14.33
CA ALA A 21 10.22 -4.54 14.50
C ALA A 21 10.89 -5.82 14.99
N PHE A 22 12.03 -6.21 14.41
CA PHE A 22 12.83 -7.34 14.88
C PHE A 22 13.12 -7.22 16.38
N ARG A 23 13.64 -6.08 16.82
CA ARG A 23 13.98 -5.86 18.22
C ARG A 23 12.76 -5.95 19.14
N LEU A 24 11.63 -5.39 18.71
CA LEU A 24 10.37 -5.43 19.47
C LEU A 24 9.83 -6.86 19.59
N LEU A 25 9.79 -7.60 18.50
CA LEU A 25 9.28 -8.97 18.45
C LEU A 25 10.16 -9.93 19.26
N ASP A 26 11.50 -9.79 19.18
CA ASP A 26 12.45 -10.54 19.99
C ASP A 26 12.25 -10.28 21.49
N HIS A 27 12.05 -9.00 21.87
CA HIS A 27 11.74 -8.64 23.26
C HIS A 27 10.42 -9.26 23.75
N LEU A 28 9.42 -9.33 22.87
CA LEU A 28 8.12 -9.97 23.14
C LEU A 28 8.18 -11.50 23.12
N LYS A 29 9.34 -12.09 22.87
CA LYS A 29 9.57 -13.55 22.81
C LYS A 29 8.73 -14.24 21.72
N CYS A 30 8.49 -13.57 20.61
CA CYS A 30 7.92 -14.21 19.43
C CYS A 30 8.87 -15.29 18.91
N ASP A 31 8.33 -16.29 18.23
CA ASP A 31 9.15 -17.34 17.62
C ASP A 31 9.97 -16.81 16.44
N ALA A 32 11.09 -17.46 16.15
CA ALA A 32 12.05 -17.00 15.16
C ALA A 32 11.45 -16.95 13.74
N GLU A 33 10.58 -17.89 13.39
CA GLU A 33 9.90 -17.94 12.09
C GLU A 33 8.96 -16.74 11.91
N GLY A 34 8.12 -16.47 12.92
CA GLY A 34 7.23 -15.30 12.93
C GLY A 34 8.00 -14.00 12.85
N ILE A 35 9.13 -13.88 13.59
CA ILE A 35 10.01 -12.70 13.51
C ILE A 35 10.54 -12.53 12.08
N ALA A 36 11.06 -13.60 11.46
CA ALA A 36 11.60 -13.53 10.11
C ALA A 36 10.55 -13.10 9.08
N ILE A 37 9.36 -13.68 9.13
CA ILE A 37 8.24 -13.37 8.24
C ILE A 37 7.84 -11.90 8.37
N ILE A 38 7.58 -11.42 9.58
CA ILE A 38 7.11 -10.04 9.83
C ILE A 38 8.20 -9.03 9.45
N THR A 39 9.45 -9.28 9.83
CA THR A 39 10.58 -8.40 9.54
C THR A 39 10.80 -8.28 8.03
N SER A 40 10.75 -9.40 7.31
CA SER A 40 10.90 -9.39 5.84
C SER A 40 9.74 -8.68 5.16
N ALA A 41 8.51 -8.87 5.65
CA ALA A 41 7.35 -8.15 5.12
C ALA A 41 7.49 -6.63 5.31
N ILE A 42 7.91 -6.18 6.50
CA ILE A 42 8.14 -4.76 6.78
C ILE A 42 9.26 -4.20 5.91
N GLY A 43 10.40 -4.90 5.78
CA GLY A 43 11.54 -4.44 4.99
C GLY A 43 11.25 -4.32 3.48
N ASN A 44 10.24 -5.03 3.01
CA ASN A 44 9.90 -5.11 1.58
C ASN A 44 8.57 -4.43 1.20
N HIS A 45 7.98 -3.59 2.06
CA HIS A 45 6.69 -2.99 1.74
C HIS A 45 6.79 -1.65 0.99
N ASP A 46 7.94 -0.99 0.98
CA ASP A 46 8.08 0.33 0.35
C ASP A 46 8.28 0.27 -1.18
N GLU A 47 7.78 1.28 -1.89
CA GLU A 47 7.69 1.31 -3.36
C GLU A 47 9.05 1.34 -4.05
N GLY A 48 10.08 1.92 -3.41
CA GLY A 48 11.40 2.12 -4.00
C GLY A 48 12.16 0.81 -4.24
N THR A 49 12.13 -0.10 -3.27
CA THR A 49 12.94 -1.32 -3.25
C THR A 49 12.18 -2.59 -2.88
N GLY A 50 10.92 -2.43 -2.47
CA GLY A 50 10.11 -3.53 -1.93
C GLY A 50 9.71 -4.56 -2.97
N VAL A 51 9.70 -5.83 -2.55
CA VAL A 51 9.25 -6.97 -3.33
C VAL A 51 8.39 -7.87 -2.44
N ALA A 52 7.34 -8.46 -2.99
CA ALA A 52 6.52 -9.43 -2.27
C ALA A 52 7.27 -10.76 -2.12
N VAL A 53 8.21 -10.82 -1.15
CA VAL A 53 9.10 -11.97 -0.93
C VAL A 53 8.40 -13.20 -0.34
N ASN A 54 7.22 -13.01 0.25
CA ASN A 54 6.36 -14.06 0.79
C ASN A 54 4.89 -13.58 0.80
N THR A 55 3.97 -14.45 1.22
CA THR A 55 2.53 -14.16 1.28
C THR A 55 2.18 -13.01 2.23
N ASP A 56 2.89 -12.87 3.34
CA ASP A 56 2.67 -11.83 4.35
C ASP A 56 3.14 -10.47 3.83
N ALA A 57 4.29 -10.42 3.16
CA ALA A 57 4.75 -9.23 2.45
C ALA A 57 3.76 -8.82 1.36
N ALA A 58 3.23 -9.79 0.59
CA ALA A 58 2.21 -9.51 -0.43
C ALA A 58 0.93 -8.94 0.18
N ALA A 59 0.46 -9.52 1.28
CA ALA A 59 -0.73 -9.03 1.99
C ALA A 59 -0.51 -7.61 2.55
N LEU A 60 0.65 -7.35 3.15
CA LEU A 60 1.01 -6.02 3.67
C LEU A 60 1.06 -4.97 2.54
N ILE A 61 1.72 -5.29 1.43
CA ILE A 61 1.80 -4.42 0.26
C ILE A 61 0.40 -4.05 -0.24
N LEU A 62 -0.47 -5.05 -0.44
CA LEU A 62 -1.84 -4.81 -0.89
C LEU A 62 -2.64 -3.96 0.08
N ALA A 63 -2.52 -4.22 1.39
CA ALA A 63 -3.24 -3.47 2.41
C ALA A 63 -2.79 -2.01 2.46
N ASP A 64 -1.48 -1.75 2.44
CA ASP A 64 -0.91 -0.41 2.53
C ASP A 64 -1.09 0.38 1.23
N LYS A 65 -0.70 -0.21 0.08
CA LYS A 65 -0.68 0.53 -1.19
C LYS A 65 -2.08 0.77 -1.79
N CYS A 66 -3.07 -0.03 -1.40
CA CYS A 66 -4.47 0.21 -1.80
C CYS A 66 -5.21 1.20 -0.90
N ASP A 67 -4.63 1.62 0.24
CA ASP A 67 -5.26 2.59 1.16
C ASP A 67 -5.07 4.03 0.67
N VAL A 68 -5.68 4.36 -0.44
CA VAL A 68 -5.74 5.71 -1.02
C VAL A 68 -7.13 6.28 -0.80
N ARG A 69 -7.26 7.32 0.02
CA ARG A 69 -8.57 7.89 0.36
C ARG A 69 -8.48 9.28 0.96
N ARG A 70 -9.58 10.03 0.80
CA ARG A 70 -9.74 11.42 1.29
C ARG A 70 -9.41 11.59 2.78
N SER A 71 -9.77 10.63 3.62
CA SER A 71 -9.55 10.69 5.07
C SER A 71 -8.08 10.59 5.50
N ARG A 72 -7.16 10.26 4.59
CA ARG A 72 -5.71 10.29 4.88
C ARG A 72 -5.14 11.71 4.90
N VAL A 73 -5.79 12.65 4.22
CA VAL A 73 -5.35 14.05 4.18
C VAL A 73 -5.72 14.74 5.49
N ARG A 74 -4.72 15.06 6.30
CA ARG A 74 -4.88 15.69 7.61
C ARG A 74 -5.01 17.20 7.51
N ASN A 75 -4.22 17.83 6.64
CA ASN A 75 -4.27 19.27 6.39
C ASN A 75 -4.93 19.53 5.03
N LYS A 76 -6.09 20.20 5.03
CA LYS A 76 -6.80 20.54 3.79
C LYS A 76 -6.14 21.65 2.98
N GLU A 77 -5.30 22.45 3.58
CA GLU A 77 -4.57 23.50 2.87
C GLU A 77 -3.50 22.93 1.94
N SER A 78 -2.92 21.76 2.30
CA SER A 78 -1.92 21.08 1.47
C SER A 78 -2.45 20.61 0.12
N ILE A 79 -3.77 20.44 -0.03
CA ILE A 79 -4.42 19.99 -1.28
C ILE A 79 -4.07 20.91 -2.46
N ASN A 80 -3.85 22.20 -2.22
CA ASN A 80 -3.53 23.18 -3.26
C ASN A 80 -2.04 23.18 -3.66
N HIS A 81 -1.16 22.60 -2.84
CA HIS A 81 0.29 22.70 -3.00
C HIS A 81 0.98 21.34 -3.13
N ASP A 82 0.34 20.26 -2.66
CA ASP A 82 0.88 18.92 -2.70
C ASP A 82 -0.03 18.01 -3.57
N ILE A 83 0.54 17.49 -4.65
CA ILE A 83 -0.18 16.60 -5.57
C ILE A 83 -0.57 15.28 -4.90
N HIS A 84 0.24 14.73 -3.98
CA HIS A 84 -0.10 13.50 -3.24
C HIS A 84 -1.33 13.71 -2.36
N ASP A 85 -1.40 14.83 -1.64
CA ASP A 85 -2.56 15.16 -0.81
C ASP A 85 -3.78 15.44 -1.67
N ARG A 86 -3.61 16.15 -2.79
CA ARG A 86 -4.70 16.40 -3.73
C ARG A 86 -5.28 15.12 -4.30
N VAL A 87 -4.43 14.19 -4.74
CA VAL A 87 -4.88 12.90 -5.29
C VAL A 87 -5.53 12.04 -4.21
N ASN A 88 -4.95 11.93 -3.01
CA ASN A 88 -5.60 11.25 -1.88
C ASN A 88 -6.97 11.86 -1.57
N TYR A 89 -7.07 13.19 -1.57
CA TYR A 89 -8.33 13.90 -1.29
C TYR A 89 -9.37 13.69 -2.38
N SER A 90 -8.97 13.50 -3.63
CA SER A 90 -9.88 13.18 -4.74
C SER A 90 -10.56 11.84 -4.58
N VAL A 91 -9.94 10.87 -3.88
CA VAL A 91 -10.49 9.52 -3.70
C VAL A 91 -11.53 9.51 -2.58
N LYS A 92 -12.81 9.50 -2.96
CA LYS A 92 -13.95 9.42 -2.02
C LYS A 92 -14.06 8.06 -1.35
N LYS A 93 -13.80 7.00 -2.13
CA LYS A 93 -13.94 5.61 -1.66
C LYS A 93 -12.86 4.74 -2.31
N SER A 94 -12.18 3.96 -1.48
CA SER A 94 -11.31 2.86 -1.88
C SER A 94 -11.86 1.56 -1.28
N SER A 95 -11.87 0.50 -2.05
CA SER A 95 -12.34 -0.81 -1.60
C SER A 95 -11.54 -1.91 -2.27
N LEU A 96 -10.86 -2.71 -1.45
CA LEU A 96 -10.12 -3.90 -1.88
C LEU A 96 -10.94 -5.14 -1.50
N ARG A 97 -11.19 -6.04 -2.46
CA ARG A 97 -11.96 -7.27 -2.23
C ARG A 97 -11.41 -8.43 -3.03
N ILE A 98 -11.38 -9.60 -2.40
CA ILE A 98 -11.12 -10.88 -3.06
C ILE A 98 -12.48 -11.47 -3.45
N ASN A 99 -12.58 -12.07 -4.66
CA ASN A 99 -13.78 -12.77 -5.10
C ASN A 99 -13.99 -14.09 -4.32
N GLU A 100 -15.17 -14.67 -4.44
CA GLU A 100 -15.54 -15.90 -3.72
C GLU A 100 -14.63 -17.08 -4.09
N ASP A 101 -14.26 -17.20 -5.36
CA ASP A 101 -13.38 -18.28 -5.87
C ASP A 101 -11.90 -18.09 -5.48
N LYS A 102 -11.54 -16.97 -4.82
CA LYS A 102 -10.17 -16.63 -4.42
C LYS A 102 -9.16 -16.66 -5.59
N THR A 103 -9.59 -16.20 -6.76
CA THR A 103 -8.74 -16.11 -7.97
C THR A 103 -8.41 -14.67 -8.36
N LEU A 104 -9.16 -13.71 -7.80
CA LEU A 104 -9.12 -12.31 -8.21
C LEU A 104 -9.19 -11.39 -7.00
N ILE A 105 -8.28 -10.42 -6.95
CA ILE A 105 -8.35 -9.28 -6.04
C ILE A 105 -8.68 -8.01 -6.82
N LYS A 106 -9.69 -7.29 -6.38
CA LYS A 106 -10.25 -6.13 -7.06
C LYS A 106 -10.12 -4.89 -6.21
N LEU A 107 -9.39 -3.90 -6.70
CA LEU A 107 -9.35 -2.55 -6.14
C LEU A 107 -10.36 -1.67 -6.89
N LYS A 108 -11.35 -1.16 -6.18
CA LYS A 108 -12.30 -0.18 -6.71
C LYS A 108 -12.06 1.18 -6.07
N LEU A 109 -11.85 2.19 -6.91
CA LEU A 109 -11.68 3.58 -6.51
C LEU A 109 -12.81 4.43 -7.08
N ASN A 110 -13.33 5.34 -6.26
CA ASN A 110 -14.22 6.41 -6.70
C ASN A 110 -13.47 7.74 -6.57
N ILE A 111 -13.07 8.30 -7.71
CA ILE A 111 -12.32 9.55 -7.82
C ILE A 111 -13.29 10.69 -8.13
N ASP A 112 -13.24 11.73 -7.31
CA ASP A 112 -13.93 13.00 -7.53
C ASP A 112 -13.10 13.87 -8.47
N THR A 113 -13.49 13.91 -9.73
CA THR A 113 -12.79 14.64 -10.78
C THR A 113 -12.73 16.16 -10.57
N LYS A 114 -13.46 16.68 -9.59
CA LYS A 114 -13.35 18.07 -9.16
C LYS A 114 -12.01 18.41 -8.51
N TYR A 115 -11.36 17.41 -7.87
CA TYR A 115 -10.11 17.61 -7.12
C TYR A 115 -8.90 16.97 -7.78
N GLY A 116 -9.09 15.95 -8.62
CA GLY A 116 -8.00 15.30 -9.33
C GLY A 116 -8.50 14.42 -10.46
N SER A 117 -7.73 14.33 -11.52
CA SER A 117 -8.04 13.46 -12.65
C SER A 117 -7.57 12.02 -12.41
N VAL A 118 -8.02 11.08 -13.24
CA VAL A 118 -7.47 9.72 -13.26
C VAL A 118 -6.00 9.73 -13.67
N MET A 119 -5.59 10.68 -14.52
CA MET A 119 -4.17 10.86 -14.90
C MET A 119 -3.33 11.29 -13.71
N ASP A 120 -3.78 12.24 -12.89
CA ASP A 120 -3.05 12.65 -11.67
C ASP A 120 -2.87 11.45 -10.71
N TYR A 121 -3.89 10.57 -10.64
CA TYR A 121 -3.80 9.35 -9.85
C TYR A 121 -2.67 8.43 -10.36
N PHE A 122 -2.58 8.21 -11.67
CA PHE A 122 -1.54 7.37 -12.24
C PHE A 122 -0.15 8.01 -12.17
N GLU A 123 -0.04 9.31 -12.34
CA GLU A 123 1.22 10.04 -12.18
C GLU A 123 1.86 9.75 -10.82
N ILE A 124 1.04 9.75 -9.77
CA ILE A 124 1.53 9.56 -8.39
C ILE A 124 1.57 8.09 -7.97
N PHE A 125 0.61 7.27 -8.39
CA PHE A 125 0.39 5.94 -7.82
C PHE A 125 0.56 4.78 -8.82
N LEU A 126 1.09 5.02 -10.03
CA LEU A 126 1.35 3.94 -10.97
C LEU A 126 2.30 2.89 -10.39
N GLY A 127 3.39 3.32 -9.74
CA GLY A 127 4.34 2.43 -9.06
C GLY A 127 3.66 1.54 -8.01
N ARG A 128 2.74 2.10 -7.22
CA ARG A 128 1.93 1.35 -6.24
C ARG A 128 1.06 0.30 -6.91
N MET A 129 0.41 0.64 -8.02
CA MET A 129 -0.48 -0.30 -8.73
C MET A 129 0.32 -1.44 -9.36
N ILE A 130 1.50 -1.16 -9.89
CA ILE A 130 2.43 -2.19 -10.39
C ILE A 130 2.87 -3.12 -9.25
N MET A 131 3.21 -2.56 -8.10
CA MET A 131 3.60 -3.32 -6.90
C MET A 131 2.44 -4.18 -6.39
N CYS A 132 1.22 -3.63 -6.33
CA CYS A 132 0.01 -4.36 -5.96
C CYS A 132 -0.27 -5.54 -6.91
N ARG A 133 -0.08 -5.37 -8.22
CA ARG A 133 -0.24 -6.44 -9.19
C ARG A 133 0.75 -7.58 -8.92
N LYS A 134 2.04 -7.26 -8.72
CA LYS A 134 3.06 -8.27 -8.38
C LYS A 134 2.77 -8.96 -7.05
N ALA A 135 2.31 -8.23 -6.05
CA ALA A 135 1.91 -8.81 -4.77
C ALA A 135 0.70 -9.76 -4.92
N ALA A 136 -0.28 -9.41 -5.74
CA ALA A 136 -1.40 -10.31 -6.04
C ALA A 136 -0.93 -11.60 -6.74
N GLU A 137 0.01 -11.50 -7.69
CA GLU A 137 0.63 -12.66 -8.36
C GLU A 137 1.31 -13.60 -7.36
N THR A 138 2.01 -13.06 -6.34
CA THR A 138 2.61 -13.86 -5.24
C THR A 138 1.55 -14.63 -4.45
N LEU A 139 0.31 -14.10 -4.37
CA LEU A 139 -0.82 -14.78 -3.74
C LEU A 139 -1.60 -15.70 -4.70
N ASN A 140 -1.12 -15.91 -5.92
CA ASN A 140 -1.82 -16.60 -7.01
C ASN A 140 -3.17 -15.96 -7.36
N LEU A 141 -3.27 -14.63 -7.25
CA LEU A 141 -4.46 -13.85 -7.58
C LEU A 141 -4.20 -12.96 -8.79
N GLN A 142 -5.22 -12.77 -9.62
CA GLN A 142 -5.22 -11.67 -10.60
C GLN A 142 -5.55 -10.35 -9.90
N PHE A 143 -4.85 -9.28 -10.26
CA PHE A 143 -5.17 -7.93 -9.77
C PHE A 143 -6.01 -7.18 -10.80
N LYS A 144 -7.13 -6.60 -10.35
CA LYS A 144 -7.97 -5.71 -11.16
C LYS A 144 -8.14 -4.35 -10.51
N LEU A 145 -7.89 -3.30 -11.28
CA LEU A 145 -8.13 -1.91 -10.90
C LEU A 145 -9.35 -1.37 -11.64
N ILE A 146 -10.32 -0.85 -10.89
CA ILE A 146 -11.52 -0.21 -11.40
C ILE A 146 -11.57 1.20 -10.82
N ILE A 147 -11.62 2.20 -11.70
CA ILE A 147 -11.75 3.62 -11.33
C ILE A 147 -13.04 4.16 -11.96
N ASN A 148 -13.89 4.75 -11.12
CA ASN A 148 -15.17 5.32 -11.57
C ASN A 148 -15.96 4.36 -12.47
N GLU A 149 -16.05 3.08 -12.03
CA GLU A 149 -16.74 1.97 -12.70
C GLU A 149 -16.08 1.46 -13.99
N GLN A 150 -15.00 2.08 -14.45
CA GLN A 150 -14.24 1.60 -15.62
C GLN A 150 -13.09 0.68 -15.16
N GLN A 151 -13.03 -0.52 -15.74
CA GLN A 151 -11.90 -1.42 -15.51
C GLN A 151 -10.72 -0.94 -16.36
N LEU A 152 -9.56 -0.74 -15.72
CA LEU A 152 -8.34 -0.24 -16.34
C LEU A 152 -7.23 -1.31 -16.45
N ILE A 153 -7.25 -2.27 -15.56
CA ILE A 153 -6.33 -3.40 -15.48
C ILE A 153 -7.15 -4.66 -15.16
#